data_879b8985cf7fdc3c3bac28fa57125c81
#
_entry.id   879b8985cf7fdc3c3bac28fa57125c81
#
_cell.length_a   1.000
_cell.length_b   1.000
_cell.length_c   1.000
_cell.angle_alpha   90.00
_cell.angle_beta   90.00
_cell.angle_gamma   90.00
#
_symmetry.space_group_name_H-M   'P 1'
#
loop_
_entity.id
_entity.type
_entity.pdbx_description
1 polymer ?
#
loop_
_entity_poly.entity_id
_entity_poly.type
_entity_poly.pdbx_seq_one_letter_code
_entity_poly.pdbx_strand_id
1 'polypeptide(L)'
;MIKRKLNLLPAGEETFFLWGPRQTGKSTLLKAAYPDAVWIDLLKAEVFRRYLNNPEFLRQEMPLNAPMPFVVIDEVQKLPPLLDEVHWLYENRHVHFALCGSSARKVGRGHANLLGGRAIRYELFGFSAVELAPDFDLNRLLNHGYLPTIYLGNQPHRLLNAYVANYLKEEVAAEGLVRNLPVFSSFLNVAALSDTETINFSTIARDCGVSSQTIKEYFQILEDTLLGKWLPSYRKRPKRRVAASSKFYFSDVGVVNFLAKRRYIEQGSELFGKAFENWCFHELTAYNAYQEAFAELYYWRLAGGSEVDFIINDMELAMESKAVRKVSAEHLKGLRSLKVDHPAVKRRIIVCCEDRSRMTDDGIEIIPAREFAGRLWEGEFF
;
A
#
# COMPACT_ATOMS: atom_id res chain seq x y z
N MET A 1 14.40 14.70 9.70
CA MET A 1 13.21 14.10 9.02
C MET A 1 13.69 13.21 7.88
N ILE A 2 13.18 11.99 7.75
CA ILE A 2 13.54 11.11 6.62
C ILE A 2 12.89 11.65 5.35
N LYS A 3 13.72 11.85 4.30
CA LYS A 3 13.23 12.35 3.01
C LYS A 3 12.45 11.23 2.30
N ARG A 4 11.23 11.54 1.86
CA ARG A 4 10.40 10.59 1.11
C ARG A 4 10.82 10.56 -0.36
N LYS A 5 10.64 9.41 -0.98
CA LYS A 5 10.93 9.21 -2.42
C LYS A 5 9.79 9.66 -3.34
N LEU A 6 8.58 9.85 -2.79
CA LEU A 6 7.47 10.38 -3.56
C LEU A 6 7.75 11.85 -3.93
N ASN A 7 7.79 12.13 -5.22
CA ASN A 7 7.90 13.47 -5.77
C ASN A 7 6.49 14.03 -6.01
N LEU A 8 6.17 15.13 -5.34
CA LEU A 8 4.93 15.88 -5.56
C LEU A 8 5.16 17.00 -6.57
N LEU A 9 4.13 17.36 -7.32
CA LEU A 9 4.17 18.50 -8.24
C LEU A 9 4.42 19.82 -7.50
N PRO A 10 5.03 20.81 -8.14
CA PRO A 10 5.11 22.18 -7.61
C PRO A 10 3.75 22.75 -7.22
N ALA A 11 3.73 23.64 -6.22
CA ALA A 11 2.49 24.28 -5.78
C ALA A 11 1.86 25.09 -6.91
N GLY A 12 0.58 24.86 -7.18
CA GLY A 12 -0.19 25.59 -8.17
C GLY A 12 -0.10 25.09 -9.61
N GLU A 13 0.65 24.02 -9.89
CA GLU A 13 0.65 23.40 -11.23
C GLU A 13 -0.65 22.63 -11.48
N GLU A 14 -1.01 21.72 -10.57
CA GLU A 14 -2.22 20.90 -10.70
C GLU A 14 -2.85 20.61 -9.34
N THR A 15 -4.11 20.23 -9.36
CA THR A 15 -4.81 19.69 -8.20
C THR A 15 -4.51 18.20 -8.08
N PHE A 16 -4.25 17.72 -6.86
CA PHE A 16 -4.01 16.30 -6.62
C PHE A 16 -4.61 15.80 -5.32
N PHE A 17 -4.84 14.49 -5.28
CA PHE A 17 -5.11 13.74 -4.07
C PHE A 17 -3.86 13.04 -3.56
N LEU A 18 -3.61 13.11 -2.26
CA LEU A 18 -2.58 12.33 -1.57
C LEU A 18 -3.27 11.35 -0.61
N TRP A 19 -3.43 10.12 -1.05
CA TRP A 19 -3.99 9.04 -0.26
C TRP A 19 -2.91 8.23 0.45
N GLY A 20 -3.28 7.52 1.50
CA GLY A 20 -2.39 6.58 2.20
C GLY A 20 -2.92 6.26 3.58
N PRO A 21 -2.58 5.10 4.16
CA PRO A 21 -2.98 4.73 5.51
C PRO A 21 -2.63 5.82 6.53
N ARG A 22 -3.27 5.81 7.69
CA ARG A 22 -2.86 6.72 8.78
C ARG A 22 -1.40 6.45 9.17
N GLN A 23 -0.74 7.49 9.68
CA GLN A 23 0.65 7.45 10.15
C GLN A 23 1.72 7.18 9.05
N THR A 24 1.37 7.22 7.76
CA THR A 24 2.36 7.18 6.67
C THR A 24 3.12 8.49 6.50
N GLY A 25 2.68 9.57 7.17
CA GLY A 25 3.37 10.86 7.15
C GLY A 25 2.86 11.85 6.08
N LYS A 26 1.63 11.68 5.56
CA LYS A 26 1.02 12.57 4.54
C LYS A 26 1.10 14.05 4.90
N SER A 27 0.51 14.43 6.04
CA SER A 27 0.51 15.84 6.49
C SER A 27 1.92 16.38 6.74
N THR A 28 2.85 15.53 7.19
CA THR A 28 4.27 15.88 7.35
C THR A 28 4.94 16.16 6.02
N LEU A 29 4.68 15.31 5.01
CA LEU A 29 5.20 15.49 3.66
C LEU A 29 4.67 16.77 3.02
N LEU A 30 3.36 17.01 3.09
CA LEU A 30 2.73 18.20 2.51
C LEU A 30 3.20 19.50 3.18
N LYS A 31 3.36 19.53 4.51
CA LYS A 31 3.92 20.68 5.24
C LYS A 31 5.36 20.99 4.85
N ALA A 32 6.16 19.97 4.58
CA ALA A 32 7.54 20.15 4.13
C ALA A 32 7.62 20.57 2.66
N ALA A 33 6.72 20.05 1.80
CA ALA A 33 6.70 20.39 0.37
C ALA A 33 6.09 21.78 0.09
N TYR A 34 5.08 22.19 0.88
CA TYR A 34 4.30 23.40 0.65
C TYR A 34 4.19 24.27 1.91
N PRO A 35 5.29 24.86 2.39
CA PRO A 35 5.29 25.64 3.63
C PRO A 35 4.41 26.88 3.59
N ASP A 36 4.21 27.46 2.41
CA ASP A 36 3.45 28.69 2.19
C ASP A 36 1.98 28.45 1.78
N ALA A 37 1.53 27.20 1.75
CA ALA A 37 0.16 26.85 1.38
C ALA A 37 -0.85 27.28 2.45
N VAL A 38 -2.04 27.64 2.03
CA VAL A 38 -3.20 27.81 2.92
C VAL A 38 -3.61 26.42 3.42
N TRP A 39 -3.58 26.22 4.74
CA TRP A 39 -3.81 24.92 5.35
C TRP A 39 -5.18 24.83 6.01
N ILE A 40 -6.04 23.94 5.51
CA ILE A 40 -7.37 23.63 6.05
C ILE A 40 -7.30 22.24 6.69
N ASP A 41 -7.27 22.19 8.02
CA ASP A 41 -7.18 20.98 8.82
C ASP A 41 -8.56 20.57 9.35
N LEU A 42 -9.20 19.59 8.72
CA LEU A 42 -10.52 19.10 9.11
C LEU A 42 -10.51 18.21 10.36
N LEU A 43 -9.35 17.98 11.01
CA LEU A 43 -9.29 17.42 12.36
C LEU A 43 -9.64 18.46 13.43
N LYS A 44 -9.45 19.74 13.15
CA LYS A 44 -9.84 20.82 14.05
C LYS A 44 -11.35 20.96 14.05
N ALA A 45 -11.97 20.78 15.21
CA ALA A 45 -13.42 20.75 15.34
C ALA A 45 -14.10 22.06 14.90
N GLU A 46 -13.46 23.21 15.14
CA GLU A 46 -13.94 24.53 14.72
C GLU A 46 -13.88 24.70 13.20
N VAL A 47 -12.81 24.24 12.55
CA VAL A 47 -12.64 24.25 11.09
C VAL A 47 -13.66 23.32 10.44
N PHE A 48 -13.78 22.09 10.96
CA PHE A 48 -14.75 21.13 10.46
C PHE A 48 -16.19 21.67 10.54
N ARG A 49 -16.61 22.20 11.71
CA ARG A 49 -17.96 22.75 11.90
C ARG A 49 -18.23 23.96 11.02
N ARG A 50 -17.21 24.83 10.80
CA ARG A 50 -17.31 25.99 9.92
C ARG A 50 -17.73 25.60 8.51
N TYR A 51 -17.00 24.66 7.89
CA TYR A 51 -17.27 24.22 6.52
C TYR A 51 -18.41 23.19 6.42
N LEU A 52 -18.74 22.47 7.50
CA LEU A 52 -19.89 21.57 7.53
C LEU A 52 -21.20 22.36 7.38
N ASN A 53 -21.31 23.48 8.07
CA ASN A 53 -22.51 24.32 8.05
C ASN A 53 -22.59 25.17 6.79
N ASN A 54 -21.46 25.63 6.29
CA ASN A 54 -21.39 26.54 5.13
C ASN A 54 -20.17 26.18 4.26
N PRO A 55 -20.26 25.16 3.39
CA PRO A 55 -19.17 24.77 2.50
C PRO A 55 -18.69 25.91 1.59
N GLU A 56 -19.61 26.82 1.21
CA GLU A 56 -19.37 28.00 0.37
C GLU A 56 -18.36 28.99 0.98
N PHE A 57 -18.08 28.91 2.28
CA PHE A 57 -17.03 29.72 2.90
C PHE A 57 -15.65 29.44 2.29
N LEU A 58 -15.40 28.22 1.82
CA LEU A 58 -14.16 27.94 1.10
C LEU A 58 -13.99 28.89 -0.09
N ARG A 59 -15.04 29.08 -0.87
CA ARG A 59 -15.04 29.98 -2.03
C ARG A 59 -14.97 31.47 -1.64
N GLN A 60 -15.67 31.84 -0.57
CA GLN A 60 -15.74 33.26 -0.12
C GLN A 60 -14.41 33.73 0.49
N GLU A 61 -13.62 32.82 1.05
CA GLU A 61 -12.33 33.11 1.68
C GLU A 61 -11.17 33.23 0.68
N MET A 62 -11.37 32.78 -0.56
CA MET A 62 -10.35 32.92 -1.60
C MET A 62 -10.22 34.39 -2.06
N PRO A 63 -9.00 34.90 -2.29
CA PRO A 63 -8.78 36.23 -2.82
C PRO A 63 -9.59 36.50 -4.09
N LEU A 64 -10.08 37.71 -4.29
CA LEU A 64 -10.84 38.06 -5.50
C LEU A 64 -9.94 38.14 -6.75
N ASN A 65 -8.66 38.46 -6.55
CA ASN A 65 -7.67 38.67 -7.62
C ASN A 65 -6.47 37.70 -7.45
N ALA A 66 -5.81 37.39 -8.56
CA ALA A 66 -4.54 36.62 -8.55
C ALA A 66 -3.39 37.38 -7.84
N PRO A 67 -2.40 36.71 -7.28
CA PRO A 67 -2.22 35.25 -7.38
C PRO A 67 -3.14 34.45 -6.44
N MET A 68 -3.67 33.34 -6.95
CA MET A 68 -4.44 32.43 -6.12
C MET A 68 -3.50 31.62 -5.22
N PRO A 69 -3.85 31.40 -3.94
CA PRO A 69 -3.04 30.57 -3.06
C PRO A 69 -3.15 29.09 -3.47
N PHE A 70 -2.07 28.33 -3.22
CA PHE A 70 -2.17 26.88 -3.18
C PHE A 70 -2.79 26.44 -1.85
N VAL A 71 -3.78 25.56 -1.89
CA VAL A 71 -4.57 25.19 -0.72
C VAL A 71 -4.39 23.71 -0.40
N VAL A 72 -4.06 23.39 0.86
CA VAL A 72 -4.01 22.02 1.37
C VAL A 72 -5.24 21.76 2.24
N ILE A 73 -6.03 20.74 1.89
CA ILE A 73 -7.15 20.27 2.71
C ILE A 73 -6.79 18.89 3.29
N ASP A 74 -6.55 18.85 4.60
CA ASP A 74 -6.19 17.63 5.31
C ASP A 74 -7.43 16.92 5.86
N GLU A 75 -7.46 15.57 5.73
CA GLU A 75 -8.57 14.68 6.07
C GLU A 75 -9.87 14.98 5.29
N VAL A 76 -9.74 15.26 3.98
CA VAL A 76 -10.85 15.66 3.09
C VAL A 76 -12.03 14.69 3.09
N GLN A 77 -11.80 13.39 3.37
CA GLN A 77 -12.87 12.38 3.46
C GLN A 77 -13.84 12.62 4.63
N LYS A 78 -13.49 13.48 5.59
CA LYS A 78 -14.41 13.85 6.69
C LYS A 78 -15.54 14.75 6.22
N LEU A 79 -15.32 15.51 5.14
CA LEU A 79 -16.29 16.46 4.61
C LEU A 79 -16.37 16.41 3.08
N PRO A 80 -16.92 15.32 2.49
CA PRO A 80 -17.01 15.16 1.05
C PRO A 80 -17.73 16.31 0.30
N PRO A 81 -18.79 16.98 0.86
CA PRO A 81 -19.44 18.10 0.20
C PRO A 81 -18.51 19.29 -0.12
N LEU A 82 -17.38 19.41 0.58
CA LEU A 82 -16.40 20.45 0.30
C LEU A 82 -15.73 20.30 -1.08
N LEU A 83 -15.75 19.08 -1.65
CA LEU A 83 -15.22 18.82 -2.99
C LEU A 83 -16.00 19.52 -4.11
N ASP A 84 -17.28 19.83 -3.90
CA ASP A 84 -18.08 20.60 -4.87
C ASP A 84 -17.54 22.03 -4.97
N GLU A 85 -17.17 22.64 -3.83
CA GLU A 85 -16.54 23.97 -3.79
C GLU A 85 -15.11 23.93 -4.36
N VAL A 86 -14.34 22.88 -4.08
CA VAL A 86 -13.02 22.66 -4.69
C VAL A 86 -13.13 22.58 -6.21
N HIS A 87 -14.10 21.82 -6.73
CA HIS A 87 -14.36 21.69 -8.16
C HIS A 87 -14.72 23.06 -8.77
N TRP A 88 -15.63 23.78 -8.14
CA TRP A 88 -16.04 25.10 -8.62
C TRP A 88 -14.86 26.09 -8.66
N LEU A 89 -14.04 26.12 -7.62
CA LEU A 89 -12.85 26.97 -7.52
C LEU A 89 -11.79 26.61 -8.57
N TYR A 90 -11.59 25.32 -8.80
CA TYR A 90 -10.69 24.84 -9.85
C TYR A 90 -11.13 25.32 -11.24
N GLU A 91 -12.40 25.10 -11.60
CA GLU A 91 -12.95 25.45 -12.93
C GLU A 91 -13.05 26.97 -13.18
N ASN A 92 -13.48 27.74 -12.17
CA ASN A 92 -13.84 29.14 -12.36
C ASN A 92 -12.78 30.14 -11.88
N ARG A 93 -11.87 29.69 -11.01
CA ARG A 93 -10.88 30.55 -10.37
C ARG A 93 -9.44 30.05 -10.53
N HIS A 94 -9.25 28.90 -11.15
CA HIS A 94 -7.95 28.23 -11.32
C HIS A 94 -7.17 28.08 -9.98
N VAL A 95 -7.89 27.78 -8.91
CA VAL A 95 -7.31 27.46 -7.61
C VAL A 95 -6.90 26.00 -7.61
N HIS A 96 -5.66 25.70 -7.27
CA HIS A 96 -5.14 24.35 -7.19
C HIS A 96 -5.03 23.86 -5.75
N PHE A 97 -5.26 22.57 -5.54
CA PHE A 97 -5.41 21.97 -4.23
C PHE A 97 -4.53 20.72 -4.05
N ALA A 98 -4.00 20.54 -2.84
CA ALA A 98 -3.57 19.23 -2.36
C ALA A 98 -4.63 18.68 -1.39
N LEU A 99 -5.30 17.63 -1.79
CA LEU A 99 -6.38 16.99 -1.03
C LEU A 99 -5.84 15.72 -0.37
N CYS A 100 -5.78 15.71 0.97
CA CYS A 100 -5.13 14.65 1.73
C CYS A 100 -6.14 13.84 2.52
N GLY A 101 -5.98 12.50 2.52
CA GLY A 101 -6.86 11.63 3.29
C GLY A 101 -6.37 10.20 3.47
N SER A 102 -7.00 9.49 4.40
CA SER A 102 -6.69 8.08 4.71
C SER A 102 -7.56 7.07 3.92
N SER A 103 -8.66 7.53 3.30
CA SER A 103 -9.58 6.67 2.57
C SER A 103 -10.24 7.43 1.42
N ALA A 104 -10.21 6.84 0.23
CA ALA A 104 -10.93 7.37 -0.93
C ALA A 104 -12.41 6.97 -0.97
N ARG A 105 -12.86 6.06 -0.08
CA ARG A 105 -14.17 5.41 -0.16
C ARG A 105 -15.35 6.37 0.00
N LYS A 106 -15.30 7.26 1.00
CA LYS A 106 -16.38 8.23 1.23
C LYS A 106 -16.48 9.25 0.10
N VAL A 107 -15.33 9.62 -0.41
CA VAL A 107 -15.23 10.56 -1.54
C VAL A 107 -15.79 9.94 -2.81
N GLY A 108 -15.55 8.62 -3.04
CA GLY A 108 -16.06 7.91 -4.23
C GLY A 108 -17.54 7.53 -4.19
N ARG A 109 -18.15 7.39 -3.01
CA ARG A 109 -19.55 6.92 -2.87
C ARG A 109 -20.60 8.03 -2.83
N GLY A 110 -20.25 9.23 -2.42
CA GLY A 110 -21.23 10.30 -2.17
C GLY A 110 -21.32 11.37 -3.26
N HIS A 111 -20.22 11.69 -3.93
CA HIS A 111 -20.16 12.70 -4.98
C HIS A 111 -19.19 12.22 -6.06
N ALA A 112 -19.67 11.37 -6.89
CA ALA A 112 -19.04 10.33 -7.69
C ALA A 112 -17.97 10.73 -8.70
N ASN A 113 -17.49 11.95 -8.71
CA ASN A 113 -16.36 12.30 -9.55
C ASN A 113 -15.30 12.98 -8.70
N LEU A 114 -14.28 12.24 -8.33
CA LEU A 114 -12.99 12.76 -7.84
C LEU A 114 -12.50 13.87 -8.81
N LEU A 115 -13.19 15.04 -8.78
CA LEU A 115 -13.03 16.16 -9.70
C LEU A 115 -13.10 15.78 -11.20
N GLY A 116 -13.83 14.69 -11.55
CA GLY A 116 -14.04 14.32 -12.97
C GLY A 116 -12.77 14.00 -13.75
N GLY A 117 -11.74 13.46 -13.10
CA GLY A 117 -10.44 13.20 -13.75
C GLY A 117 -9.50 14.41 -13.80
N ARG A 118 -9.83 15.52 -13.14
CA ARG A 118 -9.04 16.76 -13.10
C ARG A 118 -8.07 16.84 -11.92
N ALA A 119 -7.84 15.72 -11.24
CA ALA A 119 -6.89 15.65 -10.14
C ALA A 119 -5.99 14.43 -10.28
N ILE A 120 -4.71 14.65 -10.12
CA ILE A 120 -3.70 13.58 -10.08
C ILE A 120 -3.86 12.80 -8.77
N ARG A 121 -3.60 11.51 -8.79
CA ARG A 121 -3.68 10.66 -7.62
C ARG A 121 -2.32 10.17 -7.20
N TYR A 122 -1.88 10.60 -6.02
CA TYR A 122 -0.73 10.04 -5.34
C TYR A 122 -1.14 9.10 -4.21
N GLU A 123 -0.32 8.09 -3.96
CA GLU A 123 -0.47 7.19 -2.82
C GLU A 123 0.83 7.19 -2.01
N LEU A 124 0.74 7.45 -0.69
CA LEU A 124 1.88 7.44 0.22
C LEU A 124 1.89 6.17 1.04
N PHE A 125 2.91 5.35 0.86
CA PHE A 125 3.15 4.12 1.60
C PHE A 125 3.92 4.34 2.89
N GLY A 126 4.13 3.31 3.69
CA GLY A 126 5.13 3.26 4.74
C GLY A 126 6.54 3.51 4.18
N PHE A 127 7.56 3.44 5.03
CA PHE A 127 8.93 3.61 4.55
C PHE A 127 9.37 2.50 3.60
N SER A 128 10.05 2.88 2.53
CA SER A 128 10.82 1.96 1.68
C SER A 128 12.26 1.81 2.21
N ALA A 129 12.93 0.75 1.79
CA ALA A 129 14.31 0.49 2.19
C ALA A 129 15.27 1.63 1.84
N VAL A 130 15.09 2.25 0.66
CA VAL A 130 15.95 3.37 0.23
C VAL A 130 15.67 4.68 0.97
N GLU A 131 14.46 4.88 1.48
CA GLU A 131 14.15 6.02 2.35
C GLU A 131 14.81 5.86 3.72
N LEU A 132 15.05 4.63 4.16
CA LEU A 132 15.71 4.30 5.43
C LEU A 132 17.23 4.22 5.31
N ALA A 133 17.82 4.23 4.12
CA ALA A 133 19.27 4.20 3.96
C ALA A 133 19.92 5.47 4.58
N PRO A 134 21.07 5.34 5.28
CA PRO A 134 21.89 4.15 5.49
C PRO A 134 21.40 3.18 6.58
N ASP A 135 20.42 3.59 7.43
CA ASP A 135 19.97 2.90 8.64
C ASP A 135 18.94 1.79 8.35
N PHE A 136 18.92 1.26 7.12
CA PHE A 136 18.02 0.17 6.74
C PHE A 136 18.33 -1.10 7.54
N ASP A 137 17.37 -1.51 8.34
CA ASP A 137 17.38 -2.76 9.11
C ASP A 137 16.18 -3.63 8.71
N LEU A 138 16.46 -4.65 7.88
CA LEU A 138 15.45 -5.57 7.38
C LEU A 138 14.73 -6.31 8.53
N ASN A 139 15.48 -6.76 9.55
CA ASN A 139 14.90 -7.50 10.66
C ASN A 139 13.92 -6.62 11.46
N ARG A 140 14.27 -5.34 11.67
CA ARG A 140 13.39 -4.37 12.31
C ARG A 140 12.14 -4.12 11.47
N LEU A 141 12.28 -3.94 10.14
CA LEU A 141 11.14 -3.77 9.23
C LEU A 141 10.19 -4.94 9.27
N LEU A 142 10.70 -6.16 9.14
CA LEU A 142 9.87 -7.36 9.11
C LEU A 142 9.17 -7.64 10.43
N ASN A 143 9.74 -7.22 11.56
CA ASN A 143 9.13 -7.39 12.88
C ASN A 143 8.15 -6.28 13.24
N HIS A 144 8.41 -5.02 12.84
CA HIS A 144 7.66 -3.85 13.33
C HIS A 144 6.90 -3.09 12.26
N GLY A 145 7.13 -3.40 10.97
CA GLY A 145 6.42 -2.77 9.85
C GLY A 145 7.10 -1.52 9.32
N TYR A 146 6.40 -0.90 8.39
CA TYR A 146 6.87 0.19 7.55
C TYR A 146 6.37 1.57 7.99
N LEU A 147 5.39 1.61 8.91
CA LEU A 147 4.80 2.87 9.36
C LEU A 147 5.82 3.74 10.11
N PRO A 148 6.06 5.00 9.70
CA PRO A 148 7.09 5.86 10.26
C PRO A 148 7.10 5.96 11.79
N THR A 149 5.95 6.20 12.39
CA THR A 149 5.80 6.35 13.85
C THR A 149 6.19 5.07 14.59
N ILE A 150 5.88 3.91 14.02
CA ILE A 150 6.15 2.61 14.62
C ILE A 150 7.61 2.22 14.40
N TYR A 151 8.10 2.34 13.16
CA TYR A 151 9.49 2.00 12.82
C TYR A 151 10.51 2.82 13.62
N LEU A 152 10.28 4.14 13.74
CA LEU A 152 11.16 5.05 14.46
C LEU A 152 10.95 5.01 15.98
N GLY A 153 9.83 4.47 16.44
CA GLY A 153 9.45 4.46 17.84
C GLY A 153 10.27 3.47 18.69
N ASN A 154 10.46 3.82 19.97
CA ASN A 154 11.18 2.95 20.92
C ASN A 154 10.31 1.82 21.50
N GLN A 155 8.98 1.87 21.30
CA GLN A 155 8.02 0.90 21.82
C GLN A 155 7.05 0.43 20.72
N PRO A 156 7.54 -0.23 19.65
CA PRO A 156 6.73 -0.52 18.46
C PRO A 156 5.48 -1.34 18.77
N HIS A 157 5.54 -2.33 19.67
CA HIS A 157 4.36 -3.11 20.06
C HIS A 157 3.25 -2.28 20.72
N ARG A 158 3.61 -1.29 21.55
CA ARG A 158 2.60 -0.41 22.17
C ARG A 158 2.00 0.53 21.14
N LEU A 159 2.81 1.03 20.21
CA LEU A 159 2.36 1.87 19.11
C LEU A 159 1.46 1.09 18.14
N LEU A 160 1.80 -0.15 17.81
CA LEU A 160 0.95 -1.05 17.04
C LEU A 160 -0.38 -1.34 17.72
N ASN A 161 -0.36 -1.59 19.05
CA ASN A 161 -1.59 -1.78 19.81
C ASN A 161 -2.51 -0.56 19.72
N ALA A 162 -1.97 0.64 19.93
CA ALA A 162 -2.74 1.88 19.79
C ALA A 162 -3.27 2.07 18.36
N TYR A 163 -2.44 1.80 17.36
CA TYR A 163 -2.82 1.89 15.96
C TYR A 163 -3.97 0.92 15.62
N VAL A 164 -3.86 -0.35 15.99
CA VAL A 164 -4.87 -1.35 15.66
C VAL A 164 -6.14 -1.17 16.49
N ALA A 165 -6.02 -0.93 17.81
CA ALA A 165 -7.17 -0.82 18.70
C ALA A 165 -8.02 0.42 18.41
N ASN A 166 -7.37 1.57 18.17
CA ASN A 166 -8.06 2.85 18.02
C ASN A 166 -8.38 3.15 16.55
N TYR A 167 -7.40 2.98 15.66
CA TYR A 167 -7.55 3.34 14.26
C TYR A 167 -8.39 2.35 13.47
N LEU A 168 -8.01 1.06 13.43
CA LEU A 168 -8.76 0.08 12.65
C LEU A 168 -10.20 -0.08 13.11
N LYS A 169 -10.46 0.03 14.42
CA LYS A 169 -11.81 -0.06 14.98
C LYS A 169 -12.58 1.25 14.81
N GLU A 170 -11.96 2.39 15.11
CA GLU A 170 -12.65 3.69 15.08
C GLU A 170 -12.92 4.18 13.67
N GLU A 171 -11.98 4.09 12.72
CA GLU A 171 -12.24 4.53 11.34
C GLU A 171 -13.27 3.66 10.64
N VAL A 172 -13.16 2.35 10.80
CA VAL A 172 -14.14 1.43 10.21
C VAL A 172 -15.54 1.68 10.80
N ALA A 173 -15.62 1.99 12.10
CA ALA A 173 -16.87 2.36 12.76
C ALA A 173 -17.36 3.76 12.30
N ALA A 174 -16.48 4.75 12.28
CA ALA A 174 -16.82 6.13 11.88
C ALA A 174 -17.24 6.23 10.40
N GLU A 175 -16.75 5.34 9.55
CA GLU A 175 -17.16 5.25 8.16
C GLU A 175 -18.52 4.55 7.98
N GLY A 176 -19.13 4.04 9.07
CA GLY A 176 -20.41 3.31 9.03
C GLY A 176 -20.36 2.04 8.18
N LEU A 177 -19.18 1.47 7.99
CA LEU A 177 -18.93 0.37 7.06
C LEU A 177 -19.21 -1.00 7.67
N VAL A 178 -19.12 -1.11 9.00
CA VAL A 178 -19.24 -2.39 9.70
C VAL A 178 -20.33 -2.32 10.75
N ARG A 179 -21.37 -3.14 10.57
CA ARG A 179 -22.47 -3.25 11.55
C ARG A 179 -22.09 -4.08 12.77
N ASN A 180 -21.13 -5.01 12.64
CA ASN A 180 -20.72 -5.93 13.70
C ASN A 180 -19.19 -5.84 13.89
N LEU A 181 -18.74 -4.96 14.78
CA LEU A 181 -17.32 -4.75 15.10
C LEU A 181 -16.60 -5.99 15.66
N PRO A 182 -17.21 -6.78 16.59
CA PRO A 182 -16.61 -8.03 17.06
C PRO A 182 -16.28 -9.00 15.91
N VAL A 183 -17.21 -9.21 14.98
CA VAL A 183 -17.00 -10.09 13.81
C VAL A 183 -15.93 -9.53 12.89
N PHE A 184 -15.92 -8.22 12.65
CA PHE A 184 -14.87 -7.58 11.85
C PHE A 184 -13.49 -7.70 12.52
N SER A 185 -13.42 -7.57 13.83
CA SER A 185 -12.17 -7.78 14.57
C SER A 185 -11.67 -9.23 14.45
N SER A 186 -12.58 -10.21 14.50
CA SER A 186 -12.24 -11.61 14.24
C SER A 186 -11.75 -11.82 12.82
N PHE A 187 -12.45 -11.22 11.83
CA PHE A 187 -12.02 -11.23 10.44
C PHE A 187 -10.60 -10.69 10.25
N LEU A 188 -10.26 -9.55 10.87
CA LEU A 188 -8.91 -8.97 10.78
C LEU A 188 -7.83 -9.95 11.23
N ASN A 189 -8.08 -10.69 12.33
CA ASN A 189 -7.14 -11.69 12.81
C ASN A 189 -6.96 -12.84 11.79
N VAL A 190 -8.05 -13.36 11.25
CA VAL A 190 -8.02 -14.45 10.25
C VAL A 190 -7.39 -13.97 8.94
N ALA A 191 -7.73 -12.77 8.49
CA ALA A 191 -7.16 -12.17 7.29
C ALA A 191 -5.63 -11.97 7.42
N ALA A 192 -5.15 -11.54 8.60
CA ALA A 192 -3.71 -11.39 8.86
C ALA A 192 -2.96 -12.73 8.85
N LEU A 193 -3.60 -13.82 9.25
CA LEU A 193 -3.01 -15.16 9.13
C LEU A 193 -2.85 -15.60 7.67
N SER A 194 -3.67 -15.06 6.77
CA SER A 194 -3.68 -15.34 5.32
C SER A 194 -2.89 -14.31 4.51
N ASP A 195 -2.12 -13.42 5.14
CA ASP A 195 -1.26 -12.46 4.43
C ASP A 195 -0.27 -13.21 3.54
N THR A 196 -0.07 -12.72 2.30
CA THR A 196 0.73 -13.36 1.25
C THR A 196 0.14 -14.66 0.65
N GLU A 197 -1.00 -15.13 1.13
CA GLU A 197 -1.61 -16.36 0.64
C GLU A 197 -2.79 -16.12 -0.29
N THR A 198 -3.15 -17.14 -1.06
CA THR A 198 -4.37 -17.11 -1.89
C THR A 198 -5.61 -17.16 -0.99
N ILE A 199 -6.51 -16.20 -1.18
CA ILE A 199 -7.68 -16.05 -0.32
C ILE A 199 -8.79 -17.03 -0.71
N ASN A 200 -9.26 -17.78 0.28
CA ASN A 200 -10.46 -18.60 0.20
C ASN A 200 -11.56 -17.97 1.07
N PHE A 201 -12.48 -17.26 0.43
CA PHE A 201 -13.57 -16.57 1.12
C PHE A 201 -14.48 -17.50 1.93
N SER A 202 -14.71 -18.73 1.47
CA SER A 202 -15.58 -19.69 2.16
C SER A 202 -14.94 -20.21 3.44
N THR A 203 -13.63 -20.44 3.46
CA THR A 203 -12.90 -20.84 4.65
C THR A 203 -12.93 -19.74 5.71
N ILE A 204 -12.57 -18.51 5.33
CA ILE A 204 -12.58 -17.36 6.24
C ILE A 204 -14.00 -17.08 6.76
N ALA A 205 -15.02 -17.22 5.91
CA ALA A 205 -16.41 -17.03 6.29
C ALA A 205 -16.85 -17.99 7.38
N ARG A 206 -16.48 -19.27 7.26
CA ARG A 206 -16.75 -20.30 8.27
C ARG A 206 -16.05 -19.97 9.60
N ASP A 207 -14.78 -19.55 9.54
CA ASP A 207 -13.98 -19.23 10.73
C ASP A 207 -14.50 -17.98 11.46
N CYS A 208 -15.12 -17.05 10.74
CA CYS A 208 -15.71 -15.82 11.27
C CYS A 208 -17.21 -15.93 11.59
N GLY A 209 -17.86 -17.04 11.23
CA GLY A 209 -19.30 -17.24 11.44
C GLY A 209 -20.20 -16.32 10.61
N VAL A 210 -19.80 -15.96 9.39
CA VAL A 210 -20.52 -15.07 8.49
C VAL A 210 -20.57 -15.61 7.06
N SER A 211 -21.28 -14.93 6.16
CA SER A 211 -21.35 -15.31 4.75
C SER A 211 -20.05 -14.97 4.00
N SER A 212 -19.74 -15.72 2.94
CA SER A 212 -18.63 -15.39 2.04
C SER A 212 -18.79 -14.01 1.39
N GLN A 213 -20.01 -13.53 1.21
CA GLN A 213 -20.29 -12.19 0.70
C GLN A 213 -19.84 -11.12 1.70
N THR A 214 -20.11 -11.31 2.99
CA THR A 214 -19.63 -10.40 4.06
C THR A 214 -18.10 -10.33 4.11
N ILE A 215 -17.42 -11.48 3.93
CA ILE A 215 -15.95 -11.50 3.88
C ILE A 215 -15.42 -10.73 2.67
N LYS A 216 -16.03 -10.85 1.49
CA LYS A 216 -15.65 -10.04 0.31
C LYS A 216 -15.80 -8.54 0.59
N GLU A 217 -16.90 -8.14 1.23
CA GLU A 217 -17.13 -6.74 1.63
C GLU A 217 -16.08 -6.26 2.64
N TYR A 218 -15.66 -7.11 3.58
CA TYR A 218 -14.62 -6.79 4.54
C TYR A 218 -13.24 -6.61 3.88
N PHE A 219 -12.86 -7.48 2.94
CA PHE A 219 -11.64 -7.26 2.16
C PHE A 219 -11.71 -6.00 1.30
N GLN A 220 -12.90 -5.69 0.72
CA GLN A 220 -13.09 -4.44 -0.01
C GLN A 220 -12.90 -3.21 0.90
N ILE A 221 -13.29 -3.30 2.17
CA ILE A 221 -13.02 -2.24 3.15
C ILE A 221 -11.52 -2.07 3.34
N LEU A 222 -10.74 -3.16 3.50
CA LEU A 222 -9.29 -3.07 3.64
C LEU A 222 -8.63 -2.44 2.41
N GLU A 223 -9.09 -2.78 1.22
CA GLU A 223 -8.59 -2.19 -0.04
C GLU A 223 -8.94 -0.70 -0.13
N ASP A 224 -10.21 -0.33 0.07
CA ASP A 224 -10.70 1.05 -0.01
C ASP A 224 -10.05 1.98 1.04
N THR A 225 -9.63 1.42 2.18
CA THR A 225 -8.91 2.13 3.25
C THR A 225 -7.39 2.03 3.14
N LEU A 226 -6.90 1.46 2.04
CA LEU A 226 -5.48 1.29 1.72
C LEU A 226 -4.70 0.44 2.75
N LEU A 227 -5.40 -0.39 3.51
CA LEU A 227 -4.82 -1.31 4.49
C LEU A 227 -4.31 -2.60 3.87
N GLY A 228 -4.58 -2.82 2.60
CA GLY A 228 -4.05 -3.94 1.83
C GLY A 228 -4.41 -3.84 0.35
N LYS A 229 -3.78 -4.70 -0.44
CA LYS A 229 -3.94 -4.77 -1.90
C LYS A 229 -4.03 -6.21 -2.38
N TRP A 230 -4.77 -6.40 -3.45
CA TRP A 230 -4.86 -7.67 -4.16
C TRP A 230 -3.70 -7.84 -5.14
N LEU A 231 -3.15 -9.04 -5.18
CA LEU A 231 -2.26 -9.49 -6.23
C LEU A 231 -2.97 -10.58 -7.04
N PRO A 232 -3.41 -10.30 -8.27
CA PRO A 232 -4.10 -11.27 -9.11
C PRO A 232 -3.15 -12.33 -9.65
N SER A 233 -3.70 -13.48 -10.04
CA SER A 233 -2.95 -14.52 -10.72
C SER A 233 -2.69 -14.16 -12.17
N TYR A 234 -1.46 -14.36 -12.66
CA TYR A 234 -1.12 -14.23 -14.06
C TYR A 234 -1.77 -15.36 -14.89
N ARG A 235 -2.61 -15.03 -15.86
CA ARG A 235 -3.41 -15.99 -16.65
C ARG A 235 -3.26 -15.85 -18.15
N LYS A 236 -2.43 -14.94 -18.62
CA LYS A 236 -2.24 -14.76 -20.07
C LYS A 236 -1.56 -16.01 -20.65
N ARG A 237 -2.20 -16.64 -21.64
CA ARG A 237 -1.70 -17.79 -22.42
C ARG A 237 -1.18 -18.98 -21.59
N PRO A 238 -1.95 -19.52 -20.63
CA PRO A 238 -1.48 -20.64 -19.82
C PRO A 238 -1.41 -21.93 -20.67
N LYS A 239 -0.28 -22.65 -20.61
CA LYS A 239 -0.15 -24.01 -21.13
C LYS A 239 -0.72 -25.04 -20.17
N ARG A 240 -0.73 -24.76 -18.87
CA ARG A 240 -1.22 -25.61 -17.79
C ARG A 240 -2.25 -24.84 -16.94
N ARG A 241 -3.10 -25.57 -16.20
CA ARG A 241 -4.13 -24.95 -15.36
C ARG A 241 -3.48 -24.11 -14.24
N VAL A 242 -3.78 -22.82 -14.26
CA VAL A 242 -3.31 -21.81 -13.28
C VAL A 242 -4.37 -21.60 -12.19
N ALA A 243 -3.94 -21.29 -10.96
CA ALA A 243 -4.83 -20.93 -9.86
C ALA A 243 -5.67 -19.68 -10.21
N ALA A 244 -6.92 -19.66 -9.74
CA ALA A 244 -7.87 -18.59 -10.05
C ALA A 244 -7.98 -17.54 -8.95
N SER A 245 -7.67 -17.89 -7.70
CA SER A 245 -7.77 -17.00 -6.54
C SER A 245 -6.68 -15.94 -6.56
N SER A 246 -6.95 -14.75 -6.03
CA SER A 246 -5.93 -13.72 -5.81
C SER A 246 -5.28 -13.91 -4.45
N LYS A 247 -4.02 -13.45 -4.32
CA LYS A 247 -3.37 -13.23 -3.02
C LYS A 247 -3.81 -11.87 -2.47
N PHE A 248 -3.76 -11.72 -1.13
CA PHE A 248 -3.97 -10.44 -0.48
C PHE A 248 -2.76 -10.11 0.39
N TYR A 249 -2.30 -8.87 0.29
CA TYR A 249 -1.17 -8.35 1.06
C TYR A 249 -1.64 -7.16 1.89
N PHE A 250 -1.41 -7.22 3.19
CA PHE A 250 -1.55 -6.03 4.04
C PHE A 250 -0.48 -5.00 3.69
N SER A 251 -0.83 -3.72 3.82
CA SER A 251 0.08 -2.60 3.52
C SER A 251 1.19 -2.41 4.56
N ASP A 252 1.14 -3.13 5.69
CA ASP A 252 2.16 -3.07 6.74
C ASP A 252 2.29 -4.41 7.48
N VAL A 253 3.48 -4.99 7.43
CA VAL A 253 3.75 -6.31 8.06
C VAL A 253 3.73 -6.25 9.58
N GLY A 254 3.98 -5.10 10.20
CA GLY A 254 3.86 -4.90 11.65
C GLY A 254 2.42 -5.04 12.10
N VAL A 255 1.47 -4.49 11.30
CA VAL A 255 0.03 -4.67 11.52
C VAL A 255 -0.35 -6.16 11.40
N VAL A 256 0.17 -6.86 10.40
CA VAL A 256 -0.02 -8.32 10.24
C VAL A 256 0.45 -9.07 11.49
N ASN A 257 1.68 -8.82 11.93
CA ASN A 257 2.25 -9.48 13.10
C ASN A 257 1.41 -9.22 14.36
N PHE A 258 0.95 -7.98 14.55
CA PHE A 258 0.12 -7.63 15.70
C PHE A 258 -1.25 -8.34 15.65
N LEU A 259 -1.95 -8.30 14.53
CA LEU A 259 -3.25 -8.94 14.35
C LEU A 259 -3.15 -10.47 14.48
N ALA A 260 -2.09 -11.07 13.95
CA ALA A 260 -1.80 -12.51 14.06
C ALA A 260 -1.20 -12.90 15.42
N LYS A 261 -1.09 -11.96 16.40
CA LYS A 261 -0.55 -12.16 17.74
C LYS A 261 0.90 -12.68 17.77
N ARG A 262 1.70 -12.29 16.77
CA ARG A 262 3.12 -12.60 16.68
C ARG A 262 3.90 -11.52 17.42
N ARG A 263 4.69 -11.87 18.43
CA ARG A 263 5.51 -10.89 19.18
C ARG A 263 6.83 -10.60 18.49
N TYR A 264 7.49 -11.63 18.03
CA TYR A 264 8.75 -11.59 17.31
C TYR A 264 8.80 -12.73 16.31
N ILE A 265 9.25 -12.47 15.10
CA ILE A 265 9.46 -13.46 14.06
C ILE A 265 10.96 -13.68 13.88
N GLU A 266 11.41 -14.91 14.05
CA GLU A 266 12.83 -15.26 13.97
C GLU A 266 13.27 -15.43 12.52
N GLN A 267 14.49 -14.94 12.22
CA GLN A 267 15.11 -15.14 10.92
C GLN A 267 15.24 -16.63 10.61
N GLY A 268 14.83 -17.05 9.41
CA GLY A 268 14.81 -18.45 8.99
C GLY A 268 13.52 -19.20 9.31
N SER A 269 12.57 -18.60 10.04
CA SER A 269 11.23 -19.16 10.23
C SER A 269 10.34 -18.93 8.99
N GLU A 270 9.28 -19.75 8.86
CA GLU A 270 8.27 -19.58 7.82
C GLU A 270 7.61 -18.20 7.90
N LEU A 271 7.34 -17.72 9.13
CA LEU A 271 6.73 -16.40 9.36
C LEU A 271 7.62 -15.26 8.89
N PHE A 272 8.94 -15.40 9.07
CA PHE A 272 9.91 -14.44 8.54
C PHE A 272 9.93 -14.47 7.01
N GLY A 273 9.77 -15.65 6.39
CA GLY A 273 9.62 -15.80 4.94
C GLY A 273 8.40 -15.06 4.40
N LYS A 274 7.23 -15.22 5.05
CA LYS A 274 6.00 -14.50 4.68
C LYS A 274 6.14 -12.96 4.83
N ALA A 275 6.74 -12.51 5.94
CA ALA A 275 7.00 -11.10 6.14
C ALA A 275 7.98 -10.53 5.09
N PHE A 276 8.95 -11.33 4.67
CA PHE A 276 9.90 -10.96 3.61
C PHE A 276 9.21 -10.85 2.24
N GLU A 277 8.30 -11.77 1.92
CA GLU A 277 7.47 -11.70 0.71
C GLU A 277 6.57 -10.44 0.71
N ASN A 278 5.93 -10.13 1.86
CA ASN A 278 5.15 -8.90 2.02
C ASN A 278 6.03 -7.66 1.83
N TRP A 279 7.26 -7.63 2.36
CA TRP A 279 8.20 -6.54 2.14
C TRP A 279 8.58 -6.38 0.66
N CYS A 280 8.84 -7.46 -0.04
CA CYS A 280 9.10 -7.41 -1.49
C CYS A 280 7.90 -6.79 -2.24
N PHE A 281 6.66 -7.19 -1.90
CA PHE A 281 5.46 -6.61 -2.46
C PHE A 281 5.31 -5.12 -2.15
N HIS A 282 5.64 -4.72 -0.91
CA HIS A 282 5.65 -3.32 -0.50
C HIS A 282 6.62 -2.48 -1.33
N GLU A 283 7.88 -2.93 -1.52
CA GLU A 283 8.89 -2.22 -2.32
C GLU A 283 8.45 -2.09 -3.78
N LEU A 284 7.98 -3.19 -4.40
CA LEU A 284 7.47 -3.18 -5.79
C LEU A 284 6.29 -2.20 -5.96
N THR A 285 5.35 -2.22 -5.01
CA THR A 285 4.15 -1.39 -5.09
C THR A 285 4.46 0.09 -4.85
N ALA A 286 5.33 0.39 -3.87
CA ALA A 286 5.76 1.75 -3.57
C ALA A 286 6.56 2.34 -4.74
N TYR A 287 7.52 1.59 -5.28
CA TYR A 287 8.27 2.00 -6.47
C TYR A 287 7.35 2.27 -7.65
N ASN A 288 6.46 1.31 -7.99
CA ASN A 288 5.51 1.44 -9.09
C ASN A 288 4.65 2.70 -8.99
N ALA A 289 4.16 3.02 -7.79
CA ALA A 289 3.35 4.21 -7.55
C ALA A 289 4.17 5.52 -7.56
N TYR A 290 5.38 5.52 -6.97
CA TYR A 290 6.18 6.75 -6.83
C TYR A 290 6.89 7.15 -8.11
N GLN A 291 7.22 6.18 -8.97
CA GLN A 291 7.86 6.41 -10.27
C GLN A 291 6.85 6.45 -11.43
N GLU A 292 5.55 6.29 -11.12
CA GLU A 292 4.49 6.22 -12.14
C GLU A 292 4.83 5.22 -13.25
N ALA A 293 5.41 4.05 -12.86
CA ALA A 293 5.86 3.04 -13.81
C ALA A 293 4.70 2.30 -14.48
N PHE A 294 3.48 2.38 -13.90
CA PHE A 294 2.24 1.75 -14.40
C PHE A 294 2.38 0.26 -14.71
N ALA A 295 3.29 -0.41 -13.99
CA ALA A 295 3.53 -1.83 -14.19
C ALA A 295 2.38 -2.67 -13.62
N GLU A 296 2.01 -3.70 -14.35
CA GLU A 296 1.04 -4.70 -13.90
C GLU A 296 1.75 -5.75 -13.04
N LEU A 297 1.26 -5.98 -11.81
CA LEU A 297 1.81 -6.95 -10.88
C LEU A 297 0.87 -8.15 -10.76
N TYR A 298 1.44 -9.36 -10.83
CA TYR A 298 0.74 -10.63 -10.72
C TYR A 298 1.58 -11.62 -9.90
N TYR A 299 0.97 -12.71 -9.45
CA TYR A 299 1.69 -13.93 -9.07
C TYR A 299 1.36 -15.04 -10.07
N TRP A 300 2.17 -16.08 -10.12
CA TRP A 300 1.89 -17.25 -10.94
C TRP A 300 1.89 -18.51 -10.09
N ARG A 301 0.85 -19.35 -10.24
CA ARG A 301 0.74 -20.63 -9.53
C ARG A 301 0.01 -21.66 -10.36
N LEU A 302 0.63 -22.84 -10.50
CA LEU A 302 0.00 -24.01 -11.09
C LEU A 302 -0.89 -24.75 -10.09
N ALA A 303 -1.91 -25.43 -10.59
CA ALA A 303 -2.72 -26.35 -9.79
C ALA A 303 -1.88 -27.48 -9.14
N GLY A 304 -0.73 -27.83 -9.72
CA GLY A 304 0.24 -28.80 -9.20
C GLY A 304 1.21 -28.26 -8.14
N GLY A 305 1.06 -27.02 -7.69
CA GLY A 305 1.77 -26.43 -6.55
C GLY A 305 3.02 -25.61 -6.88
N SER A 306 3.53 -25.61 -8.12
CA SER A 306 4.63 -24.69 -8.51
C SER A 306 4.13 -23.26 -8.48
N GLU A 307 4.90 -22.34 -7.88
CA GLU A 307 4.54 -20.95 -7.68
C GLU A 307 5.72 -20.03 -7.97
N VAL A 308 5.44 -18.80 -8.41
CA VAL A 308 6.36 -17.66 -8.47
C VAL A 308 5.65 -16.47 -7.85
N ASP A 309 6.28 -15.83 -6.89
CA ASP A 309 5.65 -14.82 -6.03
C ASP A 309 5.22 -13.59 -6.82
N PHE A 310 6.03 -13.12 -7.77
CA PHE A 310 5.73 -11.91 -8.54
C PHE A 310 6.08 -12.06 -10.01
N ILE A 311 5.14 -11.66 -10.86
CA ILE A 311 5.30 -11.49 -12.30
C ILE A 311 5.01 -10.01 -12.61
N ILE A 312 5.92 -9.36 -13.28
CA ILE A 312 5.78 -7.96 -13.67
C ILE A 312 5.50 -7.88 -15.17
N ASN A 313 4.46 -7.15 -15.51
CA ASN A 313 3.96 -6.94 -16.86
C ASN A 313 3.65 -8.29 -17.59
N ASP A 314 3.88 -8.37 -18.87
CA ASP A 314 3.71 -9.60 -19.65
C ASP A 314 4.99 -10.43 -19.66
N MET A 315 5.38 -11.01 -18.50
CA MET A 315 6.60 -11.82 -18.30
C MET A 315 7.91 -11.05 -18.54
N GLU A 316 7.93 -9.75 -18.29
CA GLU A 316 9.18 -8.98 -18.34
C GLU A 316 10.13 -9.38 -17.22
N LEU A 317 9.58 -9.53 -16.02
CA LEU A 317 10.31 -10.03 -14.86
C LEU A 317 9.48 -11.07 -14.11
N ALA A 318 10.13 -12.16 -13.72
CA ALA A 318 9.62 -13.14 -12.76
C ALA A 318 10.51 -13.12 -11.51
N MET A 319 9.93 -12.88 -10.36
CA MET A 319 10.65 -12.72 -9.11
C MET A 319 10.12 -13.66 -8.03
N GLU A 320 11.03 -14.33 -7.36
CA GLU A 320 10.79 -15.17 -6.20
C GLU A 320 11.43 -14.54 -4.97
N SER A 321 10.76 -14.59 -3.82
CA SER A 321 11.27 -14.10 -2.54
C SER A 321 11.64 -15.25 -1.63
N LYS A 322 12.88 -15.29 -1.15
CA LYS A 322 13.36 -16.35 -0.26
C LYS A 322 14.23 -15.79 0.87
N ALA A 323 13.67 -15.71 2.06
CA ALA A 323 14.35 -15.16 3.25
C ALA A 323 15.45 -16.10 3.78
N VAL A 324 16.33 -16.58 2.90
CA VAL A 324 17.40 -17.54 3.21
C VAL A 324 18.77 -16.91 2.98
N ARG A 325 19.75 -17.31 3.80
CA ARG A 325 21.16 -16.90 3.65
C ARG A 325 21.93 -17.69 2.58
N LYS A 326 21.31 -18.75 2.03
CA LYS A 326 21.88 -19.55 0.93
C LYS A 326 20.75 -20.10 0.07
N VAL A 327 20.67 -19.64 -1.16
CA VAL A 327 19.71 -20.16 -2.14
C VAL A 327 20.19 -21.53 -2.64
N SER A 328 19.30 -22.52 -2.55
CA SER A 328 19.52 -23.91 -3.02
C SER A 328 18.75 -24.17 -4.33
N ALA A 329 19.03 -25.30 -4.97
CA ALA A 329 18.34 -25.73 -6.18
C ALA A 329 16.80 -25.86 -6.00
N GLU A 330 16.37 -26.14 -4.78
CA GLU A 330 14.94 -26.24 -4.47
C GLU A 330 14.20 -24.92 -4.57
N HIS A 331 14.84 -23.83 -4.15
CA HIS A 331 14.30 -22.48 -4.24
C HIS A 331 14.15 -21.98 -5.69
N LEU A 332 14.84 -22.61 -6.65
CA LEU A 332 14.80 -22.27 -8.08
C LEU A 332 13.67 -22.98 -8.84
N LYS A 333 13.00 -23.97 -8.24
CA LYS A 333 12.01 -24.83 -8.93
C LYS A 333 10.85 -24.05 -9.53
N GLY A 334 10.32 -23.05 -8.82
CA GLY A 334 9.22 -22.19 -9.30
C GLY A 334 9.58 -21.47 -10.60
N LEU A 335 10.69 -20.73 -10.59
CA LEU A 335 11.18 -19.97 -11.75
C LEU A 335 11.58 -20.86 -12.93
N ARG A 336 12.10 -22.07 -12.66
CA ARG A 336 12.40 -23.04 -13.69
C ARG A 336 11.14 -23.64 -14.32
N SER A 337 10.14 -23.96 -13.48
CA SER A 337 8.83 -24.43 -13.95
C SER A 337 8.11 -23.38 -14.77
N LEU A 338 8.18 -22.11 -14.36
CA LEU A 338 7.63 -20.97 -15.09
C LEU A 338 8.27 -20.87 -16.49
N LYS A 339 9.60 -21.00 -16.61
CA LYS A 339 10.31 -20.90 -17.89
C LYS A 339 9.87 -21.96 -18.89
N VAL A 340 9.46 -23.15 -18.41
CA VAL A 340 8.90 -24.20 -19.27
C VAL A 340 7.53 -23.80 -19.85
N ASP A 341 6.67 -23.19 -19.02
CA ASP A 341 5.33 -22.75 -19.45
C ASP A 341 5.35 -21.44 -20.24
N HIS A 342 6.24 -20.53 -19.85
CA HIS A 342 6.40 -19.21 -20.44
C HIS A 342 7.86 -19.01 -20.91
N PRO A 343 8.27 -19.62 -22.04
CA PRO A 343 9.64 -19.50 -22.56
C PRO A 343 10.06 -18.06 -22.88
N ALA A 344 9.08 -17.18 -23.07
CA ALA A 344 9.29 -15.76 -23.39
C ALA A 344 9.64 -14.90 -22.15
N VAL A 345 9.65 -15.46 -20.92
CA VAL A 345 10.05 -14.69 -19.74
C VAL A 345 11.45 -14.11 -19.93
N LYS A 346 11.56 -12.77 -19.81
CA LYS A 346 12.80 -12.07 -20.17
C LYS A 346 13.86 -12.20 -19.07
N ARG A 347 13.45 -11.98 -17.82
CA ARG A 347 14.35 -11.96 -16.65
C ARG A 347 13.77 -12.77 -15.50
N ARG A 348 14.62 -13.48 -14.78
CA ARG A 348 14.24 -14.28 -13.60
C ARG A 348 15.16 -13.95 -12.45
N ILE A 349 14.60 -13.55 -11.30
CA ILE A 349 15.39 -13.19 -10.12
C ILE A 349 14.88 -13.88 -8.86
N ILE A 350 15.79 -14.13 -7.92
CA ILE A 350 15.48 -14.45 -6.52
C ILE A 350 15.99 -13.33 -5.65
N VAL A 351 15.10 -12.74 -4.86
CA VAL A 351 15.49 -11.83 -3.78
C VAL A 351 15.69 -12.63 -2.51
N CYS A 352 16.82 -12.47 -1.83
CA CYS A 352 17.21 -13.31 -0.69
C CYS A 352 18.00 -12.53 0.39
N CYS A 353 18.45 -13.26 1.41
CA CYS A 353 19.32 -12.75 2.47
C CYS A 353 20.77 -13.25 2.33
N GLU A 354 21.25 -13.56 1.11
CA GLU A 354 22.68 -13.78 0.84
C GLU A 354 23.46 -12.47 0.96
N ASP A 355 24.78 -12.56 1.10
CA ASP A 355 25.64 -11.37 1.25
C ASP A 355 26.05 -10.75 -0.11
N ARG A 356 25.97 -11.52 -1.20
CA ARG A 356 26.45 -11.12 -2.52
C ARG A 356 25.53 -11.62 -3.63
N SER A 357 25.38 -10.83 -4.66
CA SER A 357 24.70 -11.23 -5.88
C SER A 357 25.50 -12.27 -6.67
N ARG A 358 24.77 -13.16 -7.33
CA ARG A 358 25.33 -14.15 -8.25
C ARG A 358 24.31 -14.57 -9.30
N MET A 359 24.78 -15.23 -10.35
CA MET A 359 23.96 -15.79 -11.43
C MET A 359 24.06 -17.32 -11.39
N THR A 360 22.95 -17.99 -11.66
CA THR A 360 22.96 -19.44 -11.92
C THR A 360 23.31 -19.74 -13.35
N ASP A 361 23.76 -20.98 -13.66
CA ASP A 361 24.12 -21.40 -15.02
C ASP A 361 22.94 -21.27 -16.01
N ASP A 362 21.68 -21.34 -15.53
CA ASP A 362 20.47 -21.19 -16.33
C ASP A 362 19.90 -19.74 -16.33
N GLY A 363 20.71 -18.77 -15.87
CA GLY A 363 20.40 -17.34 -16.01
C GLY A 363 19.35 -16.85 -15.00
N ILE A 364 19.29 -17.38 -13.79
CA ILE A 364 18.51 -16.82 -12.68
C ILE A 364 19.46 -15.96 -11.83
N GLU A 365 19.13 -14.70 -11.66
CA GLU A 365 19.87 -13.79 -10.78
C GLU A 365 19.46 -14.02 -9.32
N ILE A 366 20.42 -14.12 -8.40
CA ILE A 366 20.20 -14.19 -6.97
C ILE A 366 20.71 -12.88 -6.39
N ILE A 367 19.82 -12.12 -5.75
CA ILE A 367 20.08 -10.73 -5.38
C ILE A 367 19.77 -10.54 -3.87
N PRO A 368 20.71 -10.00 -3.08
CA PRO A 368 20.47 -9.64 -1.70
C PRO A 368 19.39 -8.55 -1.56
N ALA A 369 18.60 -8.63 -0.48
CA ALA A 369 17.49 -7.72 -0.23
C ALA A 369 17.85 -6.23 -0.34
N ARG A 370 18.99 -5.81 0.26
CA ARG A 370 19.43 -4.41 0.20
C ARG A 370 19.82 -3.98 -1.22
N GLU A 371 20.48 -4.85 -1.96
CA GLU A 371 20.87 -4.60 -3.34
C GLU A 371 19.64 -4.57 -4.26
N PHE A 372 18.70 -5.51 -4.05
CA PHE A 372 17.42 -5.49 -4.76
C PHE A 372 16.70 -4.15 -4.61
N ALA A 373 16.56 -3.66 -3.37
CA ALA A 373 15.91 -2.37 -3.14
C ALA A 373 16.64 -1.22 -3.86
N GLY A 374 17.97 -1.15 -3.78
CA GLY A 374 18.77 -0.13 -4.51
C GLY A 374 18.50 -0.16 -6.00
N ARG A 375 18.68 -1.32 -6.64
CA ARG A 375 18.50 -1.54 -8.09
C ARG A 375 17.06 -1.28 -8.54
N LEU A 376 16.04 -1.65 -7.71
CA LEU A 376 14.64 -1.34 -7.98
C LEU A 376 14.43 0.18 -8.07
N TRP A 377 14.94 0.92 -7.08
CA TRP A 377 14.76 2.37 -7.03
C TRP A 377 15.64 3.15 -8.02
N GLU A 378 16.58 2.49 -8.66
CA GLU A 378 17.34 2.99 -9.81
C GLU A 378 16.64 2.70 -11.15
N GLY A 379 15.51 2.00 -11.14
CA GLY A 379 14.72 1.70 -12.34
C GLY A 379 15.25 0.53 -13.17
N GLU A 380 16.00 -0.40 -12.55
CA GLU A 380 16.63 -1.49 -13.29
C GLU A 380 15.65 -2.60 -13.70
N PHE A 381 14.52 -2.73 -13.02
CA PHE A 381 13.62 -3.87 -13.21
C PHE A 381 12.39 -3.55 -14.05
N PHE A 382 11.83 -2.36 -13.95
CA PHE A 382 10.69 -1.88 -14.74
C PHE A 382 10.47 -0.38 -14.54
#